data_27d0e4764783b11fb7ef688fe0d83c1c
#
_entry.id   27d0e4764783b11fb7ef688fe0d83c1c
#
_cell.length_a   1.000
_cell.length_b   1.000
_cell.length_c   1.000
_cell.angle_alpha   90.00
_cell.angle_beta   90.00
_cell.angle_gamma   90.00
#
_symmetry.space_group_name_H-M   'P 1'
#
loop_
_entity.id
_entity.type
_entity.pdbx_description
1 polymer ?
#
loop_
_entity_poly.entity_id
_entity_poly.type
_entity_poly.pdbx_seq_one_letter_code
_entity_poly.pdbx_strand_id
1 'polypeptide(L)'
;MHASDAPATLVICGTVPRTTRSEPSGLVRGPDLPVTWLAPIDRLAVAADLAARHAGCAAALELPPAALESRGRLRGLLARGRDVLPGLAAVGVHGGVSAEHRGLLVEEGIRIALVEQLAESGRGSRRPAPTGWRCRNAAWGLWEVEISAGLPRSPLAWLGLGSQPRRGSLHVLRTEALAEGNGGTVFLASRLERQLAWARRQVDRSRGVALSLDGLATLLAGGEQAPRDHSVLRAA
;
A
#
# COMPACT_ATOMS: atom_id res chain seq x y z
N MET A 1 21.35 -17.17 0.80
CA MET A 1 20.85 -16.43 -0.37
C MET A 1 21.21 -14.97 -0.16
N HIS A 2 22.06 -14.40 -1.03
CA HIS A 2 22.38 -12.98 -0.94
C HIS A 2 21.12 -12.16 -1.28
N ALA A 3 20.83 -11.13 -0.50
CA ALA A 3 19.66 -10.24 -0.69
C ALA A 3 19.56 -9.59 -2.09
N SER A 4 20.62 -9.70 -2.91
CA SER A 4 20.68 -9.14 -4.27
C SER A 4 19.94 -9.95 -5.33
N ASP A 5 19.56 -11.21 -5.04
CA ASP A 5 18.92 -12.10 -6.03
C ASP A 5 17.39 -12.21 -5.89
N ALA A 6 16.82 -11.66 -4.81
CA ALA A 6 15.37 -11.67 -4.61
C ALA A 6 14.66 -10.82 -5.68
N PRO A 7 13.49 -11.25 -6.17
CA PRO A 7 12.68 -10.43 -7.06
C PRO A 7 12.27 -9.11 -6.39
N ALA A 8 11.96 -8.09 -7.19
CA ALA A 8 11.40 -6.84 -6.68
C ALA A 8 9.98 -7.08 -6.13
N THR A 9 9.64 -6.39 -5.04
CA THR A 9 8.26 -6.39 -4.52
C THR A 9 7.51 -5.20 -5.12
N LEU A 10 6.37 -5.47 -5.74
CA LEU A 10 5.53 -4.50 -6.42
C LEU A 10 4.20 -4.40 -5.70
N VAL A 11 3.85 -3.20 -5.25
CA VAL A 11 2.54 -2.91 -4.64
C VAL A 11 1.85 -1.85 -5.48
N ILE A 12 0.64 -2.15 -5.94
CA ILE A 12 -0.17 -1.26 -6.76
C ILE A 12 -1.36 -0.80 -5.94
N CYS A 13 -1.47 0.51 -5.78
CA CYS A 13 -2.54 1.15 -5.04
C CYS A 13 -3.39 2.00 -6.00
N GLY A 14 -4.67 1.65 -6.11
CA GLY A 14 -5.66 2.38 -6.87
C GLY A 14 -6.52 3.24 -5.95
N THR A 15 -6.50 4.58 -6.10
CA THR A 15 -7.35 5.46 -5.32
C THR A 15 -8.74 5.55 -5.94
N VAL A 16 -9.77 5.20 -5.18
CA VAL A 16 -11.18 5.34 -5.58
C VAL A 16 -11.58 6.81 -5.44
N PRO A 17 -11.94 7.50 -6.53
CA PRO A 17 -12.26 8.91 -6.47
C PRO A 17 -13.60 9.16 -5.76
N ARG A 18 -13.73 10.34 -5.11
CA ARG A 18 -14.99 10.76 -4.46
C ARG A 18 -16.10 11.06 -5.45
N THR A 19 -15.74 11.46 -6.65
CA THR A 19 -16.66 12.02 -7.66
C THR A 19 -17.32 10.98 -8.54
N THR A 20 -16.90 9.72 -8.49
CA THR A 20 -17.53 8.65 -9.28
C THR A 20 -18.97 8.48 -8.82
N ARG A 21 -19.94 8.90 -9.65
CA ARG A 21 -21.38 8.85 -9.34
C ARG A 21 -21.96 7.45 -9.47
N SER A 22 -21.40 6.68 -10.39
CA SER A 22 -21.87 5.32 -10.67
C SER A 22 -21.25 4.32 -9.71
N GLU A 23 -22.06 3.38 -9.23
CA GLU A 23 -21.52 2.24 -8.51
C GLU A 23 -20.66 1.40 -9.46
N PRO A 24 -19.46 0.98 -9.04
CA PRO A 24 -18.55 0.19 -9.89
C PRO A 24 -19.03 -1.27 -10.08
N SER A 25 -20.30 -1.54 -9.78
CA SER A 25 -20.97 -2.82 -10.07
C SER A 25 -20.85 -3.26 -11.53
N GLY A 26 -20.57 -2.30 -12.43
CA GLY A 26 -20.35 -2.53 -13.86
C GLY A 26 -18.87 -2.45 -14.29
N LEU A 27 -17.89 -2.69 -13.39
CA LEU A 27 -16.49 -2.73 -13.80
C LEU A 27 -16.30 -3.84 -14.86
N VAL A 28 -16.07 -3.44 -16.10
CA VAL A 28 -16.06 -4.33 -17.26
C VAL A 28 -14.88 -5.31 -17.22
N ARG A 29 -13.78 -4.95 -16.54
CA ARG A 29 -12.60 -5.79 -16.42
C ARG A 29 -11.88 -5.50 -15.10
N GLY A 30 -11.71 -6.52 -14.29
CA GLY A 30 -10.93 -6.43 -13.06
C GLY A 30 -9.42 -6.49 -13.29
N PRO A 31 -8.62 -6.21 -12.27
CA PRO A 31 -7.18 -6.33 -12.34
C PRO A 31 -6.74 -7.80 -12.38
N ASP A 32 -5.75 -8.11 -13.23
CA ASP A 32 -5.12 -9.44 -13.30
C ASP A 32 -4.05 -9.66 -12.21
N LEU A 33 -3.77 -8.64 -11.41
CA LEU A 33 -2.77 -8.65 -10.33
C LEU A 33 -3.37 -8.12 -9.04
N PRO A 34 -2.78 -8.44 -7.87
CA PRO A 34 -3.17 -7.86 -6.61
C PRO A 34 -3.13 -6.32 -6.65
N VAL A 35 -4.22 -5.68 -6.27
CA VAL A 35 -4.37 -4.22 -6.15
C VAL A 35 -4.89 -3.89 -4.76
N THR A 36 -4.38 -2.84 -4.15
CA THR A 36 -4.99 -2.25 -2.96
C THR A 36 -5.85 -1.06 -3.38
N TRP A 37 -7.15 -1.14 -3.08
CA TRP A 37 -8.10 -0.07 -3.33
C TRP A 37 -8.10 0.90 -2.16
N LEU A 38 -7.52 2.08 -2.36
CA LEU A 38 -7.52 3.17 -1.38
C LEU A 38 -8.79 4.00 -1.56
N ALA A 39 -9.53 4.19 -0.48
CA ALA A 39 -10.77 4.96 -0.54
C ALA A 39 -10.98 5.83 0.69
N PRO A 40 -11.55 7.04 0.54
CA PRO A 40 -12.06 7.81 1.66
C PRO A 40 -13.23 7.05 2.31
N ILE A 41 -13.60 7.44 3.53
CA ILE A 41 -14.59 6.71 4.35
C ILE A 41 -15.94 6.55 3.65
N ASP A 42 -16.38 7.55 2.91
CA ASP A 42 -17.64 7.57 2.16
C ASP A 42 -17.64 6.63 0.94
N ARG A 43 -16.48 6.13 0.55
CA ARG A 43 -16.28 5.20 -0.57
C ARG A 43 -15.61 3.89 -0.16
N LEU A 44 -15.37 3.68 1.11
CA LEU A 44 -14.67 2.49 1.61
C LEU A 44 -15.43 1.19 1.31
N ALA A 45 -16.77 1.22 1.36
CA ALA A 45 -17.60 0.09 0.99
C ALA A 45 -17.39 -0.34 -0.48
N VAL A 46 -17.24 0.64 -1.38
CA VAL A 46 -16.92 0.38 -2.80
C VAL A 46 -15.55 -0.28 -2.94
N ALA A 47 -14.55 0.21 -2.22
CA ALA A 47 -13.21 -0.38 -2.23
C ALA A 47 -13.22 -1.81 -1.68
N ALA A 48 -13.98 -2.06 -0.62
CA ALA A 48 -14.15 -3.39 -0.02
C ALA A 48 -14.81 -4.37 -0.99
N ASP A 49 -15.86 -3.93 -1.70
CA ASP A 49 -16.54 -4.73 -2.72
C ASP A 49 -15.61 -5.05 -3.91
N LEU A 50 -14.85 -4.06 -4.40
CA LEU A 50 -13.84 -4.28 -5.44
C LEU A 50 -12.76 -5.28 -4.99
N ALA A 51 -12.30 -5.18 -3.74
CA ALA A 51 -11.32 -6.11 -3.19
C ALA A 51 -11.89 -7.53 -3.08
N ALA A 52 -13.14 -7.68 -2.64
CA ALA A 52 -13.79 -8.98 -2.50
C ALA A 52 -14.02 -9.70 -3.84
N ARG A 53 -14.19 -8.96 -4.94
CA ARG A 53 -14.42 -9.54 -6.28
C ARG A 53 -13.14 -10.05 -6.96
N HIS A 54 -11.97 -9.64 -6.51
CA HIS A 54 -10.70 -9.96 -7.19
C HIS A 54 -9.70 -10.58 -6.22
N ALA A 55 -9.28 -11.80 -6.51
CA ALA A 55 -8.34 -12.54 -5.66
C ALA A 55 -7.03 -11.78 -5.42
N GLY A 56 -6.59 -11.77 -4.17
CA GLY A 56 -5.34 -11.10 -3.76
C GLY A 56 -5.44 -9.58 -3.63
N CYS A 57 -6.58 -8.97 -4.01
CA CYS A 57 -6.82 -7.55 -3.79
C CYS A 57 -7.16 -7.27 -2.32
N ALA A 58 -6.92 -6.03 -1.89
CA ALA A 58 -7.22 -5.54 -0.55
C ALA A 58 -7.89 -4.15 -0.62
N ALA A 59 -8.56 -3.76 0.45
CA ALA A 59 -9.06 -2.40 0.61
C ALA A 59 -8.31 -1.68 1.74
N ALA A 60 -8.12 -0.37 1.63
CA ALA A 60 -7.49 0.45 2.62
C ALA A 60 -8.18 1.80 2.73
N LEU A 61 -8.18 2.38 3.93
CA LEU A 61 -8.80 3.67 4.21
C LEU A 61 -7.83 4.80 3.87
N GLU A 62 -8.26 5.76 3.06
CA GLU A 62 -7.55 7.01 2.84
C GLU A 62 -7.93 8.03 3.92
N LEU A 63 -6.94 8.44 4.71
CA LEU A 63 -7.12 9.42 5.78
C LEU A 63 -7.02 10.84 5.21
N PRO A 64 -8.06 11.68 5.35
CA PRO A 64 -7.94 13.08 5.00
C PRO A 64 -6.99 13.80 5.99
N PRO A 65 -6.30 14.88 5.58
CA PRO A 65 -5.42 15.63 6.49
C PRO A 65 -6.10 16.04 7.80
N ALA A 66 -7.38 16.44 7.74
CA ALA A 66 -8.16 16.81 8.91
C ALA A 66 -8.32 15.68 9.95
N ALA A 67 -8.18 14.41 9.56
CA ALA A 67 -8.22 13.30 10.51
C ALA A 67 -7.00 13.30 11.44
N LEU A 68 -5.87 13.83 10.97
CA LEU A 68 -4.61 13.90 11.72
C LEU A 68 -4.50 15.17 12.59
N GLU A 69 -5.53 16.01 12.66
CA GLU A 69 -5.53 17.18 13.54
C GLU A 69 -5.74 16.80 15.02
N SER A 70 -6.39 15.66 15.30
CA SER A 70 -6.54 15.18 16.67
C SER A 70 -6.72 13.66 16.76
N ARG A 71 -6.28 13.07 17.88
CA ARG A 71 -6.47 11.63 18.18
C ARG A 71 -7.94 11.22 18.16
N GLY A 72 -8.85 12.06 18.65
CA GLY A 72 -10.28 11.77 18.67
C GLY A 72 -10.88 11.65 17.28
N ARG A 73 -10.53 12.57 16.37
CA ARG A 73 -10.98 12.51 14.97
C ARG A 73 -10.43 11.27 14.26
N LEU A 74 -9.14 10.97 14.44
CA LEU A 74 -8.51 9.79 13.86
C LEU A 74 -9.17 8.51 14.36
N ARG A 75 -9.36 8.37 15.70
CA ARG A 75 -10.04 7.21 16.29
C ARG A 75 -11.46 7.04 15.78
N GLY A 76 -12.24 8.11 15.74
CA GLY A 76 -13.61 8.08 15.22
C GLY A 76 -13.67 7.69 13.73
N LEU A 77 -12.71 8.11 12.93
CA LEU A 77 -12.63 7.73 11.51
C LEU A 77 -12.24 6.26 11.34
N LEU A 78 -11.27 5.77 12.11
CA LEU A 78 -10.85 4.37 12.10
C LEU A 78 -11.95 3.43 12.59
N ALA A 79 -12.71 3.82 13.62
CA ALA A 79 -13.86 3.06 14.09
C ALA A 79 -14.89 2.88 12.96
N ARG A 80 -15.32 3.99 12.33
CA ARG A 80 -16.23 3.94 11.18
C ARG A 80 -15.64 3.14 10.00
N GLY A 81 -14.34 3.22 9.80
CA GLY A 81 -13.65 2.41 8.79
C GLY A 81 -13.80 0.91 9.06
N ARG A 82 -13.68 0.50 10.31
CA ARG A 82 -13.87 -0.91 10.72
C ARG A 82 -15.31 -1.38 10.69
N ASP A 83 -16.27 -0.49 10.91
CA ASP A 83 -17.69 -0.84 10.72
C ASP A 83 -17.96 -1.26 9.27
N VAL A 84 -17.26 -0.66 8.31
CA VAL A 84 -17.36 -0.99 6.87
C VAL A 84 -16.42 -2.13 6.48
N LEU A 85 -15.19 -2.13 7.00
CA LEU A 85 -14.12 -3.07 6.69
C LEU A 85 -13.54 -3.62 8.01
N PRO A 86 -14.10 -4.70 8.58
CA PRO A 86 -13.67 -5.25 9.88
C PRO A 86 -12.17 -5.63 9.93
N GLY A 87 -11.60 -6.02 8.79
CA GLY A 87 -10.17 -6.35 8.65
C GLY A 87 -9.28 -5.16 8.28
N LEU A 88 -9.69 -3.91 8.53
CA LEU A 88 -8.91 -2.73 8.19
C LEU A 88 -7.52 -2.75 8.85
N ALA A 89 -6.48 -3.02 8.06
CA ALA A 89 -5.09 -3.13 8.51
C ALA A 89 -4.14 -2.12 7.85
N ALA A 90 -4.61 -1.40 6.83
CA ALA A 90 -3.81 -0.45 6.07
C ALA A 90 -4.53 0.89 5.90
N VAL A 91 -3.76 1.97 5.97
CA VAL A 91 -4.25 3.34 5.72
C VAL A 91 -3.35 4.09 4.76
N GLY A 92 -3.93 4.95 3.92
CA GLY A 92 -3.20 5.93 3.13
C GLY A 92 -3.21 7.28 3.84
N VAL A 93 -2.06 7.94 3.90
CA VAL A 93 -1.88 9.22 4.60
C VAL A 93 -1.25 10.24 3.65
N HIS A 94 -1.81 11.43 3.58
CA HIS A 94 -1.17 12.56 2.93
C HIS A 94 -0.11 13.15 3.86
N GLY A 95 1.14 13.14 3.42
CA GLY A 95 2.29 13.55 4.24
C GLY A 95 2.79 12.44 5.16
N GLY A 96 3.26 12.78 6.34
CA GLY A 96 3.80 11.85 7.33
C GLY A 96 2.88 11.66 8.54
N VAL A 97 3.13 10.62 9.34
CA VAL A 97 2.40 10.36 10.58
C VAL A 97 3.22 10.84 11.77
N SER A 98 2.62 11.65 12.65
CA SER A 98 3.26 12.09 13.89
C SER A 98 3.44 10.92 14.88
N ALA A 99 4.37 11.06 15.83
CA ALA A 99 4.63 10.03 16.84
C ALA A 99 3.38 9.69 17.66
N GLU A 100 2.57 10.70 17.96
CA GLU A 100 1.31 10.55 18.70
C GLU A 100 0.29 9.70 17.94
N HIS A 101 0.14 9.95 16.64
CA HIS A 101 -0.80 9.21 15.80
C HIS A 101 -0.32 7.80 15.48
N ARG A 102 1.01 7.54 15.45
CA ARG A 102 1.54 6.18 15.29
C ARG A 102 1.08 5.25 16.40
N GLY A 103 1.15 5.70 17.67
CA GLY A 103 0.65 4.93 18.80
C GLY A 103 -0.81 4.55 18.62
N LEU A 104 -1.65 5.52 18.23
CA LEU A 104 -3.07 5.28 17.99
C LEU A 104 -3.31 4.30 16.83
N LEU A 105 -2.58 4.42 15.72
CA LEU A 105 -2.70 3.48 14.60
C LEU A 105 -2.40 2.05 15.04
N VAL A 106 -1.37 1.86 15.89
CA VAL A 106 -1.04 0.54 16.46
C VAL A 106 -2.15 0.03 17.38
N GLU A 107 -2.64 0.88 18.30
CA GLU A 107 -3.76 0.55 19.20
C GLU A 107 -4.99 0.09 18.42
N GLU A 108 -5.22 0.72 17.27
CA GLU A 108 -6.32 0.43 16.37
C GLU A 108 -6.01 -0.69 15.35
N GLY A 109 -4.93 -1.45 15.51
CA GLY A 109 -4.59 -2.62 14.70
C GLY A 109 -4.11 -2.33 13.28
N ILE A 110 -3.79 -1.08 12.96
CA ILE A 110 -3.21 -0.72 11.65
C ILE A 110 -1.77 -1.20 11.59
N ARG A 111 -1.44 -1.92 10.52
CA ARG A 111 -0.11 -2.50 10.29
C ARG A 111 0.71 -1.73 9.26
N ILE A 112 0.03 -1.08 8.31
CA ILE A 112 0.69 -0.28 7.27
C ILE A 112 0.07 1.11 7.19
N ALA A 113 0.93 2.13 7.23
CA ALA A 113 0.62 3.49 6.83
C ALA A 113 1.38 3.80 5.53
N LEU A 114 0.63 3.95 4.43
CA LEU A 114 1.18 4.38 3.15
C LEU A 114 1.33 5.89 3.18
N VAL A 115 2.56 6.40 3.07
CA VAL A 115 2.89 7.82 3.17
C VAL A 115 3.50 8.35 1.88
N GLU A 116 3.31 9.63 1.59
CA GLU A 116 3.90 10.27 0.41
C GLU A 116 5.42 10.44 0.56
N GLN A 117 5.86 10.76 1.77
CA GLN A 117 7.27 10.87 2.12
C GLN A 117 7.49 10.35 3.53
N LEU A 118 8.53 9.56 3.71
CA LEU A 118 9.01 9.24 5.05
C LEU A 118 9.59 10.51 5.65
N ALA A 119 9.06 10.94 6.80
CA ALA A 119 9.66 12.03 7.54
C ALA A 119 11.13 11.68 7.82
N GLU A 120 12.06 12.59 7.54
CA GLU A 120 13.46 12.39 7.86
C GLU A 120 13.60 12.05 9.35
N SER A 121 14.06 10.84 9.61
CA SER A 121 14.02 10.28 10.95
C SER A 121 15.04 10.94 11.82
N GLY A 122 14.58 11.78 12.72
CA GLY A 122 15.29 11.92 14.00
C GLY A 122 15.42 10.53 14.62
N ARG A 123 16.61 10.14 14.99
CA ARG A 123 17.06 8.96 15.75
C ARG A 123 15.93 8.11 16.35
N GLY A 124 15.53 7.02 15.71
CA GLY A 124 14.50 6.17 16.31
C GLY A 124 14.04 4.96 15.52
N SER A 125 14.53 4.72 14.31
CA SER A 125 14.18 3.48 13.61
C SER A 125 14.86 2.29 14.30
N ARG A 126 14.07 1.56 15.10
CA ARG A 126 14.57 0.39 15.85
C ARG A 126 14.90 -0.81 14.98
N ARG A 127 14.53 -0.79 13.71
CA ARG A 127 14.85 -1.86 12.75
C ARG A 127 15.17 -1.27 11.39
N PRO A 128 16.31 -1.65 10.80
CA PRO A 128 16.60 -1.30 9.42
C PRO A 128 15.59 -1.98 8.50
N ALA A 129 15.00 -1.19 7.60
CA ALA A 129 14.25 -1.75 6.49
C ALA A 129 15.18 -2.61 5.61
N PRO A 130 14.64 -3.61 4.88
CA PRO A 130 15.41 -4.32 3.88
C PRO A 130 16.14 -3.33 2.96
N THR A 131 17.39 -3.62 2.62
CA THR A 131 18.21 -2.73 1.80
C THR A 131 17.51 -2.40 0.49
N GLY A 132 17.32 -1.12 0.21
CA GLY A 132 16.62 -0.63 -0.99
C GLY A 132 15.12 -0.42 -0.83
N TRP A 133 14.53 -0.70 0.34
CA TRP A 133 13.13 -0.46 0.61
C TRP A 133 12.93 0.92 1.26
N ARG A 134 12.03 1.71 0.70
CA ARG A 134 11.60 2.97 1.29
C ARG A 134 10.45 2.70 2.27
N CYS A 135 10.75 2.03 3.36
CA CYS A 135 9.83 1.76 4.45
C CYS A 135 10.58 1.76 5.77
N ARG A 136 9.87 1.96 6.87
CA ARG A 136 10.42 1.85 8.23
C ARG A 136 9.41 1.26 9.19
N ASN A 137 9.87 0.52 10.17
CA ASN A 137 9.06 0.18 11.32
C ASN A 137 8.97 1.43 12.22
N ALA A 138 7.82 2.10 12.20
CA ALA A 138 7.63 3.38 12.87
C ALA A 138 7.21 3.22 14.35
N ALA A 139 6.53 2.12 14.65
CA ALA A 139 6.10 1.73 15.98
C ALA A 139 5.86 0.20 15.97
N TRP A 140 5.64 -0.42 17.11
CA TRP A 140 5.40 -1.86 17.25
C TRP A 140 4.34 -2.38 16.26
N GLY A 141 4.79 -3.11 15.24
CA GLY A 141 3.91 -3.69 14.22
C GLY A 141 3.41 -2.73 13.14
N LEU A 142 3.66 -1.41 13.25
CA LEU A 142 3.30 -0.42 12.24
C LEU A 142 4.48 -0.12 11.32
N TRP A 143 4.27 -0.33 10.05
CA TRP A 143 5.21 0.04 8.99
C TRP A 143 4.73 1.28 8.25
N GLU A 144 5.55 2.29 8.19
CA GLU A 144 5.40 3.40 7.24
C GLU A 144 6.08 3.02 5.93
N VAL A 145 5.32 3.08 4.84
CA VAL A 145 5.77 2.70 3.51
C VAL A 145 5.63 3.90 2.58
N GLU A 146 6.72 4.31 1.96
CA GLU A 146 6.74 5.48 1.08
C GLU A 146 6.24 5.10 -0.33
N ILE A 147 5.38 5.96 -0.88
CA ILE A 147 4.95 5.86 -2.27
C ILE A 147 6.16 6.14 -3.17
N SER A 148 6.48 5.21 -4.04
CA SER A 148 7.55 5.41 -5.02
C SER A 148 7.17 6.51 -6.01
N ALA A 149 8.11 7.34 -6.38
CA ALA A 149 7.95 8.23 -7.53
C ALA A 149 7.48 7.36 -8.72
N GLY A 150 6.37 7.77 -9.35
CA GLY A 150 5.66 6.96 -10.34
C GLY A 150 6.55 6.34 -11.43
N LEU A 151 5.98 5.47 -12.24
CA LEU A 151 6.71 4.86 -13.35
C LEU A 151 7.51 5.90 -14.14
N PRO A 152 8.78 5.62 -14.50
CA PRO A 152 9.58 6.55 -15.26
C PRO A 152 8.81 6.97 -16.52
N ARG A 153 8.76 8.28 -16.75
CA ARG A 153 8.08 8.88 -17.91
C ARG A 153 8.82 8.71 -19.23
N SER A 154 9.89 7.93 -19.25
CA SER A 154 10.66 7.70 -20.49
C SER A 154 9.79 6.99 -21.54
N PRO A 155 9.71 7.49 -22.77
CA PRO A 155 9.06 6.78 -23.88
C PRO A 155 9.66 5.39 -24.11
N LEU A 156 10.93 5.18 -23.76
CA LEU A 156 11.61 3.88 -23.82
C LEU A 156 11.11 2.90 -22.75
N ALA A 157 10.56 3.38 -21.63
CA ALA A 157 9.90 2.53 -20.64
C ALA A 157 8.65 1.85 -21.22
N TRP A 158 8.02 2.49 -22.21
CA TRP A 158 6.87 1.96 -22.94
C TRP A 158 7.24 0.75 -23.80
N LEU A 159 8.44 0.77 -24.39
CA LEU A 159 9.00 -0.34 -25.18
C LEU A 159 9.61 -1.46 -24.30
N GLY A 160 9.49 -1.37 -22.98
CA GLY A 160 10.08 -2.35 -22.07
C GLY A 160 11.59 -2.19 -21.88
N LEU A 161 12.19 -1.14 -22.46
CA LEU A 161 13.62 -0.85 -22.40
C LEU A 161 13.99 0.12 -21.26
N GLY A 162 12.98 0.66 -20.54
CA GLY A 162 13.20 1.60 -19.43
C GLY A 162 12.94 0.97 -18.07
N SER A 163 13.81 1.26 -17.13
CA SER A 163 13.77 0.98 -15.70
C SER A 163 13.17 -0.37 -15.30
N GLN A 164 14.02 -1.37 -15.34
CA GLN A 164 13.75 -2.61 -14.63
C GLN A 164 13.75 -2.31 -13.13
N PRO A 165 12.79 -2.87 -12.35
CA PRO A 165 12.86 -2.76 -10.93
C PRO A 165 14.16 -3.41 -10.44
N ARG A 166 14.85 -2.75 -9.52
CA ARG A 166 16.04 -3.35 -8.91
C ARG A 166 15.62 -4.61 -8.16
N ARG A 167 16.36 -5.69 -8.33
CA ARG A 167 16.16 -6.90 -7.52
C ARG A 167 16.22 -6.55 -6.03
N GLY A 168 15.35 -7.17 -5.25
CA GLY A 168 15.23 -6.91 -3.82
C GLY A 168 14.68 -5.52 -3.45
N SER A 169 14.18 -4.71 -4.40
CA SER A 169 13.58 -3.40 -4.08
C SER A 169 12.06 -3.50 -3.87
N LEU A 170 11.52 -2.52 -3.15
CA LEU A 170 10.09 -2.30 -3.01
C LEU A 170 9.66 -1.11 -3.88
N HIS A 171 8.66 -1.33 -4.71
CA HIS A 171 8.02 -0.30 -5.51
C HIS A 171 6.55 -0.21 -5.16
N VAL A 172 6.13 0.93 -4.64
CA VAL A 172 4.74 1.21 -4.31
C VAL A 172 4.22 2.27 -5.28
N LEU A 173 3.31 1.86 -6.15
CA LEU A 173 2.73 2.72 -7.17
C LEU A 173 1.33 3.13 -6.74
N ARG A 174 1.06 4.43 -6.69
CA ARG A 174 -0.27 4.98 -6.38
C ARG A 174 -0.80 5.77 -7.57
N THR A 175 -2.05 5.53 -7.93
CA THR A 175 -2.74 6.23 -9.00
C THR A 175 -4.25 6.23 -8.80
N GLU A 176 -4.95 7.10 -9.51
CA GLU A 176 -6.39 7.05 -9.61
C GLU A 176 -6.83 5.70 -10.21
N ALA A 177 -7.83 5.08 -9.58
CA ALA A 177 -8.23 3.72 -9.91
C ALA A 177 -9.27 3.66 -11.01
N LEU A 178 -10.23 4.56 -10.98
CA LEU A 178 -11.44 4.49 -11.77
C LEU A 178 -11.60 5.76 -12.63
N ALA A 179 -12.14 5.55 -13.81
CA ALA A 179 -12.59 6.62 -14.70
C ALA A 179 -14.04 6.34 -15.14
N GLU A 180 -14.84 7.38 -15.26
CA GLU A 180 -16.19 7.28 -15.78
C GLU A 180 -16.19 7.50 -17.30
N GLY A 181 -16.83 6.59 -18.01
CA GLY A 181 -17.13 6.73 -19.43
C GLY A 181 -18.51 7.30 -19.68
N ASN A 182 -18.84 7.48 -20.95
CA ASN A 182 -20.17 7.92 -21.37
C ASN A 182 -21.23 6.91 -20.90
N GLY A 183 -22.34 7.42 -20.36
CA GLY A 183 -23.46 6.57 -19.88
C GLY A 183 -23.26 5.96 -18.49
N GLY A 184 -22.29 6.46 -17.71
CA GLY A 184 -22.07 6.01 -16.31
C GLY A 184 -21.32 4.68 -16.19
N THR A 185 -20.73 4.18 -17.27
CA THR A 185 -19.90 2.99 -17.24
C THR A 185 -18.57 3.30 -16.54
N VAL A 186 -18.15 2.44 -15.60
CA VAL A 186 -16.92 2.62 -14.84
C VAL A 186 -15.84 1.69 -15.41
N PHE A 187 -14.65 2.25 -15.64
CA PHE A 187 -13.48 1.53 -16.13
C PHE A 187 -12.30 1.73 -15.19
N LEU A 188 -11.29 0.86 -15.31
CA LEU A 188 -10.00 1.16 -14.74
C LEU A 188 -9.39 2.39 -15.42
N ALA A 189 -8.88 3.33 -14.63
CA ALA A 189 -8.18 4.48 -15.18
C ALA A 189 -6.98 4.02 -16.03
N SER A 190 -6.79 4.62 -17.20
CA SER A 190 -5.74 4.22 -18.16
C SER A 190 -4.33 4.23 -17.56
N ARG A 191 -4.12 5.04 -16.52
CA ARG A 191 -2.85 5.07 -15.78
C ARG A 191 -2.69 3.82 -14.93
N LEU A 192 -3.75 3.36 -14.26
CA LEU A 192 -3.74 2.11 -13.50
C LEU A 192 -3.53 0.92 -14.44
N GLU A 193 -4.22 0.87 -15.57
CA GLU A 193 -4.04 -0.21 -16.56
C GLU A 193 -2.60 -0.31 -17.05
N ARG A 194 -1.95 0.85 -17.32
CA ARG A 194 -0.52 0.87 -17.71
C ARG A 194 0.39 0.37 -16.60
N GLN A 195 0.11 0.71 -15.34
CA GLN A 195 0.87 0.22 -14.19
C GLN A 195 0.71 -1.29 -14.02
N LEU A 196 -0.51 -1.80 -14.15
CA LEU A 196 -0.81 -3.25 -14.12
C LEU A 196 -0.09 -3.98 -15.25
N ALA A 197 -0.18 -3.47 -16.48
CA ALA A 197 0.51 -4.06 -17.62
C ALA A 197 2.03 -4.06 -17.46
N TRP A 198 2.62 -3.01 -16.86
CA TRP A 198 4.03 -2.98 -16.54
C TRP A 198 4.38 -4.03 -15.47
N ALA A 199 3.64 -4.04 -14.36
CA ALA A 199 3.85 -4.99 -13.27
C ALA A 199 3.71 -6.44 -13.75
N ARG A 200 2.71 -6.73 -14.58
CA ARG A 200 2.50 -8.06 -15.17
C ARG A 200 3.74 -8.51 -15.93
N ARG A 201 4.30 -7.65 -16.78
CA ARG A 201 5.55 -7.96 -17.49
C ARG A 201 6.74 -8.24 -16.56
N GLN A 202 6.80 -7.60 -15.38
CA GLN A 202 7.86 -7.90 -14.41
C GLN A 202 7.63 -9.26 -13.73
N VAL A 203 6.39 -9.57 -13.37
CA VAL A 203 6.01 -10.88 -12.79
C VAL A 203 6.27 -12.01 -13.79
N ASP A 204 5.81 -11.87 -15.03
CA ASP A 204 5.98 -12.88 -16.09
C ASP A 204 7.46 -13.15 -16.41
N ARG A 205 8.34 -12.18 -16.20
CA ARG A 205 9.79 -12.31 -16.37
C ARG A 205 10.50 -12.75 -15.07
N SER A 206 9.77 -13.13 -14.05
CA SER A 206 10.32 -13.50 -12.72
C SER A 206 11.21 -12.42 -12.09
N ARG A 207 10.97 -11.15 -12.42
CA ARG A 207 11.72 -9.99 -11.91
C ARG A 207 11.03 -9.30 -10.76
N GLY A 208 9.74 -9.59 -10.56
CA GLY A 208 8.92 -9.00 -9.51
C GLY A 208 7.87 -9.95 -8.98
N VAL A 209 7.43 -9.68 -7.77
CA VAL A 209 6.26 -10.29 -7.12
C VAL A 209 5.28 -9.18 -6.83
N ALA A 210 4.03 -9.31 -7.27
CA ALA A 210 2.98 -8.35 -6.98
C ALA A 210 2.27 -8.74 -5.68
N LEU A 211 2.07 -7.76 -4.78
CA LEU A 211 1.37 -7.93 -3.51
C LEU A 211 0.37 -6.79 -3.30
N SER A 212 -0.70 -7.07 -2.55
CA SER A 212 -1.50 -6.01 -1.91
C SER A 212 -0.78 -5.47 -0.66
N LEU A 213 -1.28 -4.39 -0.07
CA LEU A 213 -0.74 -3.89 1.21
C LEU A 213 -0.87 -4.92 2.33
N ASP A 214 -1.93 -5.73 2.34
CA ASP A 214 -2.09 -6.82 3.33
C ASP A 214 -1.05 -7.92 3.11
N GLY A 215 -0.78 -8.28 1.85
CA GLY A 215 0.31 -9.19 1.51
C GLY A 215 1.68 -8.65 1.91
N LEU A 216 1.91 -7.34 1.73
CA LEU A 216 3.12 -6.66 2.19
C LEU A 216 3.21 -6.67 3.72
N ALA A 217 2.09 -6.41 4.43
CA ALA A 217 2.06 -6.48 5.90
C ALA A 217 2.46 -7.85 6.41
N THR A 218 1.95 -8.90 5.78
CA THR A 218 2.28 -10.29 6.11
C THR A 218 3.76 -10.59 5.85
N LEU A 219 4.30 -10.12 4.73
CA LEU A 219 5.72 -10.28 4.39
C LEU A 219 6.63 -9.58 5.41
N LEU A 220 6.29 -8.35 5.80
CA LEU A 220 7.05 -7.57 6.78
C LEU A 220 6.95 -8.17 8.19
N ALA A 221 5.79 -8.71 8.56
CA ALA A 221 5.60 -9.42 9.82
C ALA A 221 6.36 -10.77 9.85
N GLY A 222 6.38 -11.51 8.73
CA GLY A 222 7.12 -12.78 8.61
C GLY A 222 8.63 -12.62 8.80
N GLY A 223 9.19 -11.47 8.38
CA GLY A 223 10.57 -11.08 8.71
C GLY A 223 10.80 -10.84 10.21
N GLU A 224 9.72 -10.65 11.00
CA GLU A 224 9.78 -10.51 12.46
C GLU A 224 9.85 -11.86 13.19
N GLN A 225 9.44 -12.95 12.55
CA GLN A 225 9.43 -14.30 13.11
C GLN A 225 10.71 -15.10 12.83
N ALA A 226 11.71 -14.52 12.16
CA ALA A 226 13.04 -15.14 12.13
C ALA A 226 13.51 -15.35 13.58
N PRO A 227 13.89 -16.57 13.98
CA PRO A 227 14.12 -16.92 15.37
C PRO A 227 15.13 -15.97 15.99
N ARG A 228 14.71 -15.28 17.05
CA ARG A 228 15.59 -14.56 17.94
C ARG A 228 16.33 -15.56 18.81
N ASP A 229 17.24 -16.28 18.21
CA ASP A 229 18.28 -16.99 18.96
C ASP A 229 19.32 -15.98 19.42
N HIS A 230 19.00 -15.18 20.39
CA HIS A 230 19.96 -14.47 21.26
C HIS A 230 19.21 -13.76 22.38
N SER A 231 18.49 -14.54 23.16
CA SER A 231 18.25 -14.21 24.56
C SER A 231 19.49 -14.59 25.34
N VAL A 232 20.56 -13.85 25.22
CA VAL A 232 21.65 -13.93 26.18
C VAL A 232 21.34 -12.95 27.31
N LEU A 233 20.45 -13.35 28.20
CA LEU A 233 20.50 -12.90 29.58
C LEU A 233 21.72 -13.59 30.19
N ARG A 234 22.90 -13.02 30.02
CA ARG A 234 24.00 -13.23 30.94
C ARG A 234 23.70 -12.36 32.16
N ALA A 235 23.07 -12.99 33.15
CA ALA A 235 23.18 -12.51 34.50
C ALA A 235 24.64 -12.67 34.92
N ALA A 236 25.30 -11.59 35.27
CA ALA A 236 26.51 -11.56 36.06
C ALA A 236 26.12 -11.06 37.45
#